data_496ecb7ccd085a9224f6e87b3a331c6e
#
_entry.id   496ecb7ccd085a9224f6e87b3a331c6e
#
_cell.length_a   1.000
_cell.length_b   1.000
_cell.length_c   1.000
_cell.angle_alpha   90.00
_cell.angle_beta   90.00
_cell.angle_gamma   90.00
#
_symmetry.space_group_name_H-M   'P 1'
#
loop_
_entity.id
_entity.type
_entity.pdbx_description
1 polymer ?
#
loop_
_entity_poly.entity_id
_entity_poly.type
_entity_poly.pdbx_seq_one_letter_code
_entity_poly.pdbx_strand_id
1 'polypeptide(L)'
;MHGGLSGRFARLLLACCVVTSSAALAEEYFVSIARGKGKDATKDKPAKDLGNLIAKLKDGDTVNIAEGVYAGRDESGSDSIGVAVKIVGGWADDFSGRDPWGAHRTIFTGVNTMGGSTQYRLILSPTNCAEILIDGIVFDNGPRNNYQGDKELIISRMATAGKNRNPSPESGAIKLELPKKCAGTLSNNVVMNTAPTGGAISAWGHQGGTLTIKNNLVINNTGEGIFAYSKWKSNKEQPRFIIENNTVLFSWKHDSIATYGGNGLKLDQDLLLTASNNVFAFGDYGGVDNIKLAKKITLKDNLFTGNRLYDYREFNTSVKVSEFEDEADQLEASTGNLTAEIKVPVGEAFAKLYAGRKEISRAAVDAKAKASNNGANALRGMLGLALQANGVADDADVWLPRLSIDDAIKAGTTKYEGKYGCQKP
;
A
#
# COMPACT_ATOMS: atom_id res chain seq x y z
N MET A 1 -62.21 45.48 56.17
CA MET A 1 -62.00 45.99 54.81
C MET A 1 -61.17 44.97 54.05
N HIS A 2 -61.78 44.35 53.12
CA HIS A 2 -61.22 43.23 52.38
C HIS A 2 -60.47 43.72 51.14
N GLY A 3 -59.24 43.26 50.94
CA GLY A 3 -58.48 43.42 49.72
C GLY A 3 -58.04 42.12 49.18
N GLY A 4 -58.68 41.62 48.12
CA GLY A 4 -58.37 40.36 47.50
C GLY A 4 -57.20 40.51 46.52
N LEU A 5 -56.21 39.61 46.60
CA LEU A 5 -55.17 39.45 45.62
C LEU A 5 -55.55 38.30 44.66
N SER A 6 -55.79 38.63 43.39
CA SER A 6 -55.96 37.66 42.30
C SER A 6 -54.61 37.28 41.73
N GLY A 7 -54.18 36.02 41.97
CA GLY A 7 -53.00 35.46 41.37
C GLY A 7 -53.25 35.00 39.93
N ARG A 8 -52.53 35.57 38.98
CA ARG A 8 -52.48 35.12 37.59
C ARG A 8 -51.39 34.05 37.48
N PHE A 9 -51.76 32.78 37.27
CA PHE A 9 -50.86 31.70 36.89
C PHE A 9 -50.50 31.82 35.38
N ALA A 10 -49.32 32.25 35.08
CA ALA A 10 -48.77 32.18 33.74
C ALA A 10 -48.27 30.75 33.47
N ARG A 11 -48.97 30.01 32.62
CA ARG A 11 -48.50 28.70 32.12
C ARG A 11 -47.41 28.95 31.09
N LEU A 12 -46.18 28.64 31.45
CA LEU A 12 -45.03 28.57 30.54
C LEU A 12 -45.14 27.25 29.76
N LEU A 13 -45.54 27.29 28.50
CA LEU A 13 -45.43 26.14 27.57
C LEU A 13 -43.98 26.05 27.14
N LEU A 14 -43.26 25.07 27.69
CA LEU A 14 -41.92 24.70 27.24
C LEU A 14 -42.09 23.86 25.96
N ALA A 15 -41.92 24.46 24.80
CA ALA A 15 -41.84 23.73 23.53
C ALA A 15 -40.48 23.02 23.46
N CYS A 16 -40.44 21.73 23.79
CA CYS A 16 -39.33 20.87 23.50
C CYS A 16 -39.21 20.68 21.99
N CYS A 17 -38.34 21.45 21.34
CA CYS A 17 -37.89 21.13 19.99
C CYS A 17 -37.04 19.85 20.06
N VAL A 18 -37.66 18.72 19.81
CA VAL A 18 -36.93 17.49 19.53
C VAL A 18 -36.30 17.68 18.17
N VAL A 19 -35.03 18.08 18.15
CA VAL A 19 -34.19 18.04 16.96
C VAL A 19 -33.89 16.55 16.74
N THR A 20 -34.72 15.87 15.98
CA THR A 20 -34.40 14.58 15.41
C THR A 20 -33.30 14.81 14.39
N SER A 21 -32.04 14.67 14.81
CA SER A 21 -30.96 14.49 13.87
C SER A 21 -31.25 13.15 13.15
N SER A 22 -31.83 13.23 11.96
CA SER A 22 -31.87 12.09 11.05
C SER A 22 -30.41 11.77 10.72
N ALA A 23 -29.85 10.76 11.39
CA ALA A 23 -28.62 10.16 10.90
C ALA A 23 -28.91 9.75 9.45
N ALA A 24 -28.25 10.36 8.49
CA ALA A 24 -28.33 9.93 7.11
C ALA A 24 -27.96 8.46 7.08
N LEU A 25 -28.84 7.61 6.59
CA LEU A 25 -28.55 6.20 6.43
C LEU A 25 -27.39 6.07 5.44
N ALA A 26 -26.45 5.21 5.77
CA ALA A 26 -25.35 4.86 4.86
C ALA A 26 -25.93 4.27 3.58
N GLU A 27 -25.47 4.74 2.44
CA GLU A 27 -25.93 4.32 1.12
C GLU A 27 -24.98 3.32 0.49
N GLU A 28 -25.52 2.44 -0.36
CA GLU A 28 -24.73 1.54 -1.19
C GLU A 28 -24.69 2.03 -2.63
N TYR A 29 -23.49 2.16 -3.17
CA TYR A 29 -23.23 2.52 -4.55
C TYR A 29 -22.57 1.37 -5.29
N PHE A 30 -22.82 1.30 -6.59
CA PHE A 30 -22.33 0.26 -7.47
C PHE A 30 -21.59 0.86 -8.67
N VAL A 31 -20.41 0.31 -8.96
CA VAL A 31 -19.54 0.75 -10.04
C VAL A 31 -19.23 -0.44 -10.95
N SER A 32 -19.47 -0.31 -12.25
CA SER A 32 -19.11 -1.29 -13.26
C SER A 32 -18.60 -0.58 -14.51
N ILE A 33 -17.38 -0.88 -14.93
CA ILE A 33 -16.81 -0.31 -16.16
C ILE A 33 -17.55 -0.79 -17.40
N ALA A 34 -18.08 -2.01 -17.39
CA ALA A 34 -18.79 -2.62 -18.52
C ALA A 34 -20.24 -2.14 -18.61
N ARG A 35 -20.96 -2.09 -17.49
CA ARG A 35 -22.39 -1.77 -17.44
C ARG A 35 -22.69 -0.32 -17.08
N GLY A 36 -21.69 0.41 -16.59
CA GLY A 36 -21.87 1.74 -16.03
C GLY A 36 -22.38 2.77 -17.04
N LYS A 37 -23.62 3.22 -16.82
CA LYS A 37 -24.28 4.29 -17.61
C LYS A 37 -25.00 5.28 -16.72
N GLY A 38 -25.22 4.90 -15.44
CA GLY A 38 -26.04 5.65 -14.51
C GLY A 38 -25.29 6.74 -13.74
N LYS A 39 -26.01 7.79 -13.40
CA LYS A 39 -25.55 8.76 -12.39
C LYS A 39 -26.02 8.36 -10.98
N ASP A 40 -27.00 7.45 -10.90
CA ASP A 40 -27.60 7.03 -9.62
C ASP A 40 -26.75 6.00 -8.89
N ALA A 41 -25.91 5.27 -9.63
CA ALA A 41 -25.00 4.25 -9.14
C ALA A 41 -25.69 3.13 -8.33
N THR A 42 -26.90 2.76 -8.72
CA THR A 42 -27.62 1.61 -8.17
C THR A 42 -27.11 0.31 -8.79
N LYS A 43 -27.46 -0.83 -8.21
CA LYS A 43 -27.08 -2.15 -8.73
C LYS A 43 -27.51 -2.37 -10.19
N ASP A 44 -28.71 -1.88 -10.55
CA ASP A 44 -29.25 -2.02 -11.90
C ASP A 44 -28.68 -0.99 -12.88
N LYS A 45 -28.29 0.17 -12.37
CA LYS A 45 -27.72 1.30 -13.14
C LYS A 45 -26.42 1.78 -12.49
N PRO A 46 -25.36 0.98 -12.53
CA PRO A 46 -24.10 1.32 -11.87
C PRO A 46 -23.45 2.56 -12.50
N ALA A 47 -22.62 3.24 -11.72
CA ALA A 47 -21.71 4.25 -12.25
C ALA A 47 -20.59 3.60 -13.06
N LYS A 48 -19.99 4.34 -13.98
CA LYS A 48 -18.93 3.83 -14.84
C LYS A 48 -17.59 3.70 -14.09
N ASP A 49 -17.29 4.63 -13.22
CA ASP A 49 -16.05 4.66 -12.44
C ASP A 49 -16.27 5.29 -11.05
N LEU A 50 -15.31 5.07 -10.16
CA LEU A 50 -15.32 5.60 -8.80
C LEU A 50 -15.29 7.13 -8.79
N GLY A 51 -14.54 7.75 -9.70
CA GLY A 51 -14.42 9.21 -9.80
C GLY A 51 -15.76 9.93 -9.96
N ASN A 52 -16.74 9.30 -10.62
CA ASN A 52 -18.07 9.85 -10.80
C ASN A 52 -18.89 9.93 -9.50
N LEU A 53 -18.48 9.20 -8.48
CA LEU A 53 -19.19 9.12 -7.19
C LEU A 53 -18.59 10.00 -6.11
N ILE A 54 -17.31 10.33 -6.19
CA ILE A 54 -16.56 10.96 -5.08
C ILE A 54 -17.29 12.16 -4.48
N ALA A 55 -17.87 13.01 -5.31
CA ALA A 55 -18.58 14.21 -4.84
C ALA A 55 -19.91 13.92 -4.13
N LYS A 56 -20.45 12.70 -4.24
CA LYS A 56 -21.72 12.28 -3.63
C LYS A 56 -21.54 11.52 -2.34
N LEU A 57 -20.36 10.90 -2.15
CA LEU A 57 -20.08 10.03 -1.02
C LEU A 57 -20.17 10.77 0.31
N LYS A 58 -20.71 10.09 1.30
CA LYS A 58 -20.83 10.51 2.69
C LYS A 58 -20.17 9.50 3.62
N ASP A 59 -19.94 9.91 4.85
CA ASP A 59 -19.42 9.01 5.87
C ASP A 59 -20.36 7.81 6.10
N GLY A 60 -19.81 6.62 6.08
CA GLY A 60 -20.54 5.36 6.25
C GLY A 60 -20.95 4.67 4.94
N ASP A 61 -20.89 5.35 3.81
CA ASP A 61 -21.28 4.76 2.52
C ASP A 61 -20.41 3.57 2.12
N THR A 62 -20.99 2.69 1.31
CA THR A 62 -20.31 1.54 0.71
C THR A 62 -20.29 1.67 -0.81
N VAL A 63 -19.12 1.48 -1.41
CA VAL A 63 -18.95 1.44 -2.86
C VAL A 63 -18.55 0.03 -3.27
N ASN A 64 -19.43 -0.67 -3.95
CA ASN A 64 -19.20 -1.99 -4.52
C ASN A 64 -18.71 -1.84 -5.97
N ILE A 65 -17.54 -2.41 -6.28
CA ILE A 65 -16.89 -2.24 -7.58
C ILE A 65 -16.77 -3.60 -8.26
N ALA A 66 -17.37 -3.71 -9.43
CA ALA A 66 -17.33 -4.91 -10.24
C ALA A 66 -15.95 -5.17 -10.86
N GLU A 67 -15.79 -6.35 -11.41
CA GLU A 67 -14.63 -6.72 -12.21
C GLU A 67 -14.37 -5.73 -13.36
N GLY A 68 -13.12 -5.62 -13.76
CA GLY A 68 -12.73 -4.74 -14.85
C GLY A 68 -11.49 -3.90 -14.53
N VAL A 69 -11.03 -3.11 -15.51
CA VAL A 69 -9.83 -2.30 -15.41
C VAL A 69 -10.22 -0.82 -15.32
N TYR A 70 -9.84 -0.20 -14.21
CA TYR A 70 -10.18 1.18 -13.86
C TYR A 70 -8.91 2.04 -13.83
N ALA A 71 -8.75 2.93 -14.81
CA ALA A 71 -7.53 3.74 -14.95
C ALA A 71 -7.45 4.91 -13.94
N GLY A 72 -8.55 5.26 -13.29
CA GLY A 72 -8.64 6.40 -12.38
C GLY A 72 -9.03 7.69 -13.09
N ARG A 73 -9.13 8.75 -12.28
CA ARG A 73 -9.64 10.04 -12.75
C ARG A 73 -8.54 10.85 -13.43
N ASP A 74 -8.90 11.51 -14.52
CA ASP A 74 -8.09 12.50 -15.22
C ASP A 74 -6.68 11.99 -15.59
N GLU A 75 -5.83 12.89 -16.00
CA GLU A 75 -4.42 12.62 -16.29
C GLU A 75 -3.63 12.13 -15.07
N SER A 76 -4.11 12.43 -13.87
CA SER A 76 -3.46 11.99 -12.63
C SER A 76 -3.64 10.50 -12.36
N GLY A 77 -4.72 9.90 -12.84
CA GLY A 77 -5.08 8.51 -12.57
C GLY A 77 -5.27 8.22 -11.07
N SER A 78 -5.61 9.23 -10.26
CA SER A 78 -5.84 9.10 -8.81
C SER A 78 -7.28 9.37 -8.46
N ASP A 79 -7.81 8.58 -7.52
CA ASP A 79 -9.07 8.85 -6.86
C ASP A 79 -8.79 9.26 -5.40
N SER A 80 -9.26 10.45 -5.00
CA SER A 80 -9.06 10.98 -3.65
C SER A 80 -10.42 11.20 -2.97
N ILE A 81 -10.61 10.56 -1.82
CA ILE A 81 -11.85 10.52 -1.06
C ILE A 81 -11.62 11.10 0.33
N GLY A 82 -12.39 12.12 0.69
CA GLY A 82 -12.28 12.85 1.96
C GLY A 82 -13.29 12.43 3.03
N VAL A 83 -14.06 11.38 2.80
CA VAL A 83 -15.08 10.84 3.72
C VAL A 83 -14.78 9.39 4.09
N ALA A 84 -15.28 8.93 5.23
CA ALA A 84 -15.07 7.59 5.73
C ALA A 84 -16.03 6.62 5.02
N VAL A 85 -15.51 5.77 4.14
CA VAL A 85 -16.29 4.86 3.31
C VAL A 85 -15.68 3.46 3.25
N LYS A 86 -16.49 2.51 2.83
CA LYS A 86 -16.07 1.17 2.44
C LYS A 86 -15.95 1.09 0.91
N ILE A 87 -14.81 0.64 0.42
CA ILE A 87 -14.56 0.38 -1.00
C ILE A 87 -14.28 -1.10 -1.15
N VAL A 88 -15.19 -1.80 -1.82
CA VAL A 88 -15.22 -3.26 -1.90
C VAL A 88 -15.17 -3.70 -3.36
N GLY A 89 -14.03 -4.24 -3.78
CA GLY A 89 -13.83 -4.77 -5.12
C GLY A 89 -14.07 -6.28 -5.21
N GLY A 90 -13.85 -6.84 -6.39
CA GLY A 90 -13.93 -8.28 -6.64
C GLY A 90 -15.32 -8.80 -6.92
N TRP A 91 -16.26 -7.95 -7.26
CA TRP A 91 -17.60 -8.35 -7.63
C TRP A 91 -17.69 -8.78 -9.09
N ALA A 92 -18.52 -9.78 -9.37
CA ALA A 92 -19.00 -10.06 -10.71
C ALA A 92 -19.65 -8.81 -11.33
N ASP A 93 -19.69 -8.70 -12.65
CA ASP A 93 -20.25 -7.51 -13.32
C ASP A 93 -21.73 -7.24 -12.96
N ASP A 94 -22.49 -8.29 -12.63
CA ASP A 94 -23.89 -8.21 -12.17
C ASP A 94 -24.03 -8.12 -10.64
N PHE A 95 -22.92 -8.08 -9.91
CA PHE A 95 -22.87 -8.08 -8.45
C PHE A 95 -23.51 -9.30 -7.78
N SER A 96 -23.52 -10.46 -8.46
CA SER A 96 -24.11 -11.71 -7.93
C SER A 96 -23.16 -12.48 -7.01
N GLY A 97 -21.85 -12.25 -7.11
CA GLY A 97 -20.83 -12.95 -6.32
C GLY A 97 -19.51 -12.22 -6.29
N ARG A 98 -18.60 -12.65 -5.41
CA ARG A 98 -17.26 -12.10 -5.25
C ARG A 98 -16.17 -13.16 -5.40
N ASP A 99 -15.12 -12.84 -6.16
CA ASP A 99 -13.86 -13.60 -6.23
C ASP A 99 -12.71 -12.66 -6.63
N PRO A 100 -12.25 -11.81 -5.70
CA PRO A 100 -11.35 -10.69 -6.01
C PRO A 100 -9.98 -11.11 -6.54
N TRP A 101 -9.51 -12.31 -6.21
CA TRP A 101 -8.21 -12.82 -6.69
C TRP A 101 -8.37 -13.90 -7.78
N GLY A 102 -9.59 -14.21 -8.16
CA GLY A 102 -9.91 -15.22 -9.19
C GLY A 102 -10.62 -14.62 -10.39
N ALA A 103 -11.91 -14.97 -10.54
CA ALA A 103 -12.69 -14.63 -11.73
C ALA A 103 -13.07 -13.15 -11.81
N HIS A 104 -13.31 -12.49 -10.66
CA HIS A 104 -13.94 -11.16 -10.62
C HIS A 104 -12.98 -10.09 -10.13
N ARG A 105 -11.89 -9.85 -10.86
CA ARG A 105 -10.84 -8.90 -10.44
C ARG A 105 -11.23 -7.46 -10.74
N THR A 106 -11.33 -6.66 -9.70
CA THR A 106 -11.37 -5.20 -9.80
C THR A 106 -9.94 -4.68 -9.87
N ILE A 107 -9.48 -4.25 -11.05
CA ILE A 107 -8.09 -3.85 -11.28
C ILE A 107 -8.01 -2.33 -11.33
N PHE A 108 -7.36 -1.74 -10.34
CA PHE A 108 -7.01 -0.33 -10.34
C PHE A 108 -5.61 -0.15 -10.93
N THR A 109 -5.55 0.48 -12.09
CA THR A 109 -4.30 0.84 -12.75
C THR A 109 -4.23 2.36 -12.89
N GLY A 110 -3.19 2.86 -13.50
CA GLY A 110 -3.08 4.26 -13.85
C GLY A 110 -2.83 4.43 -15.34
N VAL A 111 -2.90 5.66 -15.81
CA VAL A 111 -2.45 6.00 -17.15
C VAL A 111 -0.95 6.30 -17.13
N ASN A 112 -0.25 5.87 -18.16
CA ASN A 112 1.17 6.16 -18.33
C ASN A 112 1.37 7.60 -18.82
N THR A 113 1.01 8.59 -17.97
CA THR A 113 1.24 10.00 -18.27
C THR A 113 2.48 10.50 -17.52
N MET A 114 3.46 10.90 -18.29
CA MET A 114 4.61 11.63 -17.80
C MET A 114 4.17 13.02 -17.36
N GLY A 115 4.19 13.31 -16.08
CA GLY A 115 4.02 14.69 -15.60
C GLY A 115 3.00 14.95 -14.50
N GLY A 116 2.26 13.96 -14.03
CA GLY A 116 1.37 14.14 -12.88
C GLY A 116 2.11 13.96 -11.54
N SER A 117 1.92 14.89 -10.62
CA SER A 117 2.47 14.83 -9.25
C SER A 117 1.77 13.81 -8.35
N THR A 118 1.12 12.83 -8.89
CA THR A 118 0.22 11.99 -8.12
C THR A 118 0.90 10.76 -7.59
N GLN A 119 0.87 10.69 -6.31
CA GLN A 119 1.63 9.75 -5.51
C GLN A 119 0.93 8.41 -5.30
N TYR A 120 -0.40 8.35 -5.36
CA TYR A 120 -1.16 7.13 -5.07
C TYR A 120 -2.36 6.97 -6.00
N ARG A 121 -2.66 5.71 -6.34
CA ARG A 121 -3.83 5.39 -7.18
C ARG A 121 -5.14 5.65 -6.44
N LEU A 122 -5.17 5.33 -5.14
CA LEU A 122 -6.31 5.59 -4.27
C LEU A 122 -5.83 6.28 -2.99
N ILE A 123 -6.43 7.42 -2.69
CA ILE A 123 -6.19 8.18 -1.47
C ILE A 123 -7.49 8.24 -0.68
N LEU A 124 -7.47 7.77 0.57
CA LEU A 124 -8.59 7.86 1.48
C LEU A 124 -8.12 8.61 2.74
N SER A 125 -8.60 9.83 2.89
CA SER A 125 -8.21 10.75 3.99
C SER A 125 -9.45 11.39 4.62
N PRO A 126 -10.30 10.61 5.30
CA PRO A 126 -11.51 11.10 5.91
C PRO A 126 -11.23 12.05 7.08
N THR A 127 -12.18 12.94 7.36
CA THR A 127 -12.12 13.85 8.51
C THR A 127 -12.91 13.33 9.71
N ASN A 128 -13.85 12.43 9.47
CA ASN A 128 -14.73 11.86 10.49
C ASN A 128 -14.49 10.35 10.64
N CYS A 129 -14.97 9.78 11.75
CA CYS A 129 -14.99 8.36 11.98
C CYS A 129 -16.30 7.76 11.48
N ALA A 130 -16.19 6.80 10.58
CA ALA A 130 -17.17 5.77 10.27
C ALA A 130 -16.38 4.51 9.94
N GLU A 131 -17.02 3.47 9.48
CA GLU A 131 -16.30 2.27 9.04
C GLU A 131 -15.49 2.56 7.77
N ILE A 132 -14.18 2.40 7.86
CA ILE A 132 -13.23 2.63 6.76
C ILE A 132 -12.68 1.28 6.33
N LEU A 133 -12.92 0.92 5.07
CA LEU A 133 -12.48 -0.34 4.49
C LEU A 133 -12.03 -0.16 3.04
N ILE A 134 -10.90 -0.77 2.68
CA ILE A 134 -10.50 -1.00 1.29
C ILE A 134 -10.25 -2.50 1.16
N ASP A 135 -11.08 -3.18 0.38
CA ASP A 135 -11.10 -4.64 0.33
C ASP A 135 -11.21 -5.20 -1.09
N GLY A 136 -10.38 -6.20 -1.40
CA GLY A 136 -10.52 -7.03 -2.59
C GLY A 136 -10.21 -6.32 -3.91
N ILE A 137 -9.25 -5.41 -3.94
CA ILE A 137 -8.84 -4.66 -5.13
C ILE A 137 -7.43 -5.06 -5.55
N VAL A 138 -7.21 -5.24 -6.84
CA VAL A 138 -5.90 -5.42 -7.45
C VAL A 138 -5.38 -4.07 -7.89
N PHE A 139 -4.32 -3.57 -7.28
CA PHE A 139 -3.60 -2.37 -7.68
C PHE A 139 -2.38 -2.78 -8.52
N ASP A 140 -2.48 -2.68 -9.84
CA ASP A 140 -1.36 -2.86 -10.77
C ASP A 140 -0.97 -1.52 -11.38
N ASN A 141 0.07 -0.91 -10.85
CA ASN A 141 0.57 0.37 -11.33
C ASN A 141 1.58 0.24 -12.48
N GLY A 142 1.72 -0.94 -13.06
CA GLY A 142 2.63 -1.18 -14.16
C GLY A 142 2.48 -0.17 -15.30
N PRO A 143 1.30 0.03 -15.88
CA PRO A 143 1.10 1.00 -16.96
C PRO A 143 1.48 2.43 -16.57
N ARG A 144 1.25 2.81 -15.32
CA ARG A 144 1.54 4.15 -14.80
C ARG A 144 3.03 4.38 -14.56
N ASN A 145 3.77 3.34 -14.27
CA ASN A 145 5.19 3.42 -13.93
C ASN A 145 6.11 3.45 -15.15
N ASN A 146 5.59 3.77 -16.31
CA ASN A 146 6.36 3.97 -17.51
C ASN A 146 7.26 2.76 -17.84
N TYR A 147 6.68 1.57 -17.84
CA TYR A 147 7.38 0.38 -18.33
C TYR A 147 7.82 0.60 -19.77
N GLN A 148 9.07 0.41 -20.04
CA GLN A 148 9.59 0.63 -21.38
C GLN A 148 9.32 -0.55 -22.30
N GLY A 149 8.47 -0.28 -23.26
CA GLY A 149 8.27 -1.05 -24.48
C GLY A 149 8.09 -2.54 -24.29
N ASP A 150 8.53 -3.25 -25.27
CA ASP A 150 8.50 -4.69 -25.45
C ASP A 150 9.26 -5.52 -24.39
N LYS A 151 10.00 -4.87 -23.52
CA LYS A 151 10.80 -5.55 -22.47
C LYS A 151 10.14 -5.60 -21.11
N GLU A 152 8.97 -5.00 -20.96
CA GLU A 152 8.20 -5.00 -19.72
C GLU A 152 9.03 -4.67 -18.47
N LEU A 153 9.93 -3.70 -18.56
CA LEU A 153 10.79 -3.26 -17.47
C LEU A 153 10.30 -1.95 -16.89
N ILE A 154 10.23 -1.88 -15.57
CA ILE A 154 10.00 -0.63 -14.87
C ILE A 154 11.31 0.13 -14.74
N ILE A 155 11.27 1.43 -15.00
CA ILE A 155 12.40 2.31 -14.74
C ILE A 155 12.34 2.73 -13.27
N SER A 156 13.37 2.42 -12.50
CA SER A 156 13.53 3.01 -11.18
C SER A 156 13.90 4.49 -11.33
N ARG A 157 13.29 5.33 -10.54
CA ARG A 157 13.17 6.76 -10.79
C ARG A 157 14.18 7.65 -10.09
N MET A 158 14.93 7.10 -9.19
CA MET A 158 15.81 7.89 -8.35
C MET A 158 17.11 8.29 -9.04
N ALA A 159 17.30 7.85 -10.25
CA ALA A 159 18.58 8.05 -10.92
C ALA A 159 18.76 9.41 -11.57
N THR A 160 17.73 10.20 -11.75
CA THR A 160 17.89 11.52 -12.32
C THR A 160 18.16 12.60 -11.28
N ALA A 161 19.28 12.50 -10.60
CA ALA A 161 19.78 13.57 -9.73
C ALA A 161 20.25 14.82 -10.49
N GLY A 162 20.15 14.83 -11.81
CA GLY A 162 20.46 15.98 -12.66
C GLY A 162 19.42 17.09 -12.59
N LYS A 163 19.79 18.28 -13.05
CA LYS A 163 18.95 19.49 -13.05
C LYS A 163 17.65 19.40 -13.86
N ASN A 164 17.49 18.36 -14.65
CA ASN A 164 16.28 18.03 -15.40
C ASN A 164 15.63 16.75 -14.86
N ARG A 165 15.23 16.79 -13.61
CA ARG A 165 14.33 15.77 -13.06
C ARG A 165 13.09 15.77 -13.92
N ASN A 166 12.99 14.81 -14.82
CA ASN A 166 11.69 14.45 -15.34
C ASN A 166 10.95 13.84 -14.15
N PRO A 167 9.93 14.50 -13.59
CA PRO A 167 9.23 13.96 -12.45
C PRO A 167 8.44 12.78 -12.96
N SER A 168 9.09 11.66 -12.95
CA SER A 168 8.40 10.41 -13.06
C SER A 168 7.31 10.39 -12.00
N PRO A 169 6.02 10.16 -12.32
CA PRO A 169 4.96 10.17 -11.34
C PRO A 169 5.28 9.13 -10.27
N GLU A 170 5.48 9.55 -9.03
CA GLU A 170 5.51 8.65 -7.92
C GLU A 170 4.20 7.89 -7.89
N SER A 171 4.25 6.58 -7.87
CA SER A 171 3.06 5.76 -8.08
C SER A 171 2.93 4.69 -7.01
N GLY A 172 2.48 5.13 -5.83
CA GLY A 172 1.96 4.22 -4.82
C GLY A 172 0.57 3.68 -5.19
N ALA A 173 0.14 2.63 -4.52
CA ALA A 173 -1.19 2.08 -4.74
C ALA A 173 -2.22 2.72 -3.81
N ILE A 174 -2.02 2.58 -2.51
CA ILE A 174 -2.98 3.01 -1.49
C ILE A 174 -2.32 3.98 -0.53
N LYS A 175 -2.96 5.13 -0.29
CA LYS A 175 -2.71 5.96 0.87
C LYS A 175 -3.98 6.02 1.71
N LEU A 176 -3.90 5.50 2.94
CA LEU A 176 -4.95 5.62 3.94
C LEU A 176 -4.45 6.48 5.09
N GLU A 177 -5.14 7.57 5.35
CA GLU A 177 -4.84 8.49 6.44
C GLU A 177 -6.03 8.54 7.40
N LEU A 178 -5.88 7.96 8.59
CA LEU A 178 -6.95 7.95 9.60
C LEU A 178 -6.99 9.23 10.42
N PRO A 179 -8.19 9.74 10.73
CA PRO A 179 -8.35 10.76 11.75
C PRO A 179 -8.12 10.19 13.16
N LYS A 180 -8.18 11.08 14.16
CA LYS A 180 -7.99 10.71 15.58
C LYS A 180 -9.03 9.69 16.03
N LYS A 181 -8.60 8.67 16.77
CA LYS A 181 -9.47 7.67 17.42
C LYS A 181 -10.36 6.87 16.48
N CYS A 182 -10.06 6.88 15.18
CA CYS A 182 -10.79 6.12 14.18
C CYS A 182 -10.11 4.79 13.90
N ALA A 183 -10.89 3.85 13.37
CA ALA A 183 -10.40 2.57 12.89
C ALA A 183 -10.54 2.46 11.37
N GLY A 184 -9.60 1.76 10.73
CA GLY A 184 -9.64 1.49 9.31
C GLY A 184 -8.98 0.16 8.98
N THR A 185 -9.44 -0.47 7.91
CA THR A 185 -8.98 -1.78 7.47
C THR A 185 -8.60 -1.77 6.00
N LEU A 186 -7.44 -2.36 5.69
CA LEU A 186 -7.02 -2.73 4.35
C LEU A 186 -6.95 -4.25 4.29
N SER A 187 -7.78 -4.88 3.47
CA SER A 187 -7.85 -6.35 3.43
C SER A 187 -7.98 -6.91 2.03
N ASN A 188 -7.45 -8.10 1.82
CA ASN A 188 -7.64 -8.88 0.59
C ASN A 188 -7.20 -8.15 -0.70
N ASN A 189 -6.30 -7.17 -0.61
CA ASN A 189 -5.82 -6.45 -1.77
C ASN A 189 -4.56 -7.09 -2.34
N VAL A 190 -4.38 -6.97 -3.64
CA VAL A 190 -3.12 -7.24 -4.34
C VAL A 190 -2.51 -5.90 -4.73
N VAL A 191 -1.29 -5.64 -4.29
CA VAL A 191 -0.57 -4.38 -4.55
C VAL A 191 0.74 -4.69 -5.24
N MET A 192 0.88 -4.27 -6.49
CA MET A 192 2.02 -4.69 -7.29
C MET A 192 2.49 -3.65 -8.30
N ASN A 193 3.74 -3.79 -8.72
CA ASN A 193 4.35 -2.97 -9.77
C ASN A 193 4.31 -1.47 -9.45
N THR A 194 4.37 -1.07 -8.18
CA THR A 194 4.40 0.34 -7.76
C THR A 194 5.82 0.87 -7.63
N ALA A 195 5.96 2.18 -7.65
CA ALA A 195 7.25 2.85 -7.42
C ALA A 195 7.07 4.17 -6.66
N PRO A 196 6.56 4.17 -5.42
CA PRO A 196 6.39 5.37 -4.62
C PRO A 196 7.70 5.81 -3.96
N THR A 197 7.78 7.05 -3.50
CA THR A 197 8.82 7.50 -2.56
C THR A 197 8.58 7.01 -1.13
N GLY A 198 7.34 6.62 -0.81
CA GLY A 198 6.96 5.98 0.45
C GLY A 198 6.68 4.49 0.27
N GLY A 199 5.63 3.98 0.88
CA GLY A 199 5.22 2.57 0.72
C GLY A 199 4.26 2.36 -0.46
N ALA A 200 4.28 1.17 -1.03
CA ALA A 200 3.23 0.74 -1.97
C ALA A 200 1.85 0.85 -1.31
N ILE A 201 1.76 0.43 -0.05
CA ILE A 201 0.69 0.80 0.89
C ILE A 201 1.26 1.80 1.88
N SER A 202 0.71 3.02 1.92
CA SER A 202 1.09 4.07 2.86
C SER A 202 -0.05 4.29 3.85
N ALA A 203 0.14 3.79 5.06
CA ALA A 203 -0.86 3.77 6.13
C ALA A 203 -0.48 4.78 7.21
N TRP A 204 -1.30 5.82 7.40
CA TRP A 204 -1.02 6.92 8.29
C TRP A 204 -2.02 6.94 9.44
N GLY A 205 -1.54 6.70 10.65
CA GLY A 205 -2.33 6.74 11.87
C GLY A 205 -2.23 8.08 12.58
N HIS A 206 -3.30 8.48 13.26
CA HIS A 206 -3.33 9.64 14.15
C HIS A 206 -3.62 9.18 15.58
N GLN A 207 -3.59 10.11 16.54
CA GLN A 207 -3.83 9.88 17.97
C GLN A 207 -4.94 8.85 18.25
N GLY A 208 -4.60 7.75 18.92
CA GLY A 208 -5.54 6.70 19.32
C GLY A 208 -6.23 5.97 18.17
N GLY A 209 -5.81 6.17 16.92
CA GLY A 209 -6.35 5.47 15.77
C GLY A 209 -5.83 4.03 15.68
N THR A 210 -6.59 3.16 15.04
CA THR A 210 -6.19 1.76 14.78
C THR A 210 -6.29 1.42 13.31
N LEU A 211 -5.18 1.03 12.72
CA LEU A 211 -5.07 0.55 11.34
C LEU A 211 -4.83 -0.94 11.31
N THR A 212 -5.73 -1.68 10.66
CA THR A 212 -5.57 -3.11 10.40
C THR A 212 -5.24 -3.34 8.94
N ILE A 213 -4.11 -3.99 8.68
CA ILE A 213 -3.65 -4.38 7.33
C ILE A 213 -3.57 -5.90 7.33
N LYS A 214 -4.51 -6.55 6.67
CA LYS A 214 -4.62 -8.01 6.78
C LYS A 214 -4.90 -8.70 5.45
N ASN A 215 -4.32 -9.87 5.29
CA ASN A 215 -4.53 -10.74 4.13
C ASN A 215 -4.30 -10.01 2.79
N ASN A 216 -3.28 -9.15 2.73
CA ASN A 216 -2.90 -8.49 1.47
C ASN A 216 -1.66 -9.17 0.87
N LEU A 217 -1.62 -9.19 -0.44
CA LEU A 217 -0.44 -9.52 -1.23
C LEU A 217 0.21 -8.22 -1.70
N VAL A 218 1.45 -7.98 -1.27
CA VAL A 218 2.25 -6.81 -1.65
C VAL A 218 3.52 -7.31 -2.32
N ILE A 219 3.63 -7.18 -3.63
CA ILE A 219 4.67 -7.86 -4.40
C ILE A 219 5.24 -7.02 -5.54
N ASN A 220 6.54 -7.11 -5.75
CA ASN A 220 7.24 -6.41 -6.85
C ASN A 220 7.02 -4.89 -6.82
N ASN A 221 7.30 -4.28 -5.69
CA ASN A 221 7.16 -2.85 -5.51
C ASN A 221 8.52 -2.18 -5.26
N THR A 222 8.76 -1.02 -5.88
CA THR A 222 9.94 -0.20 -5.61
C THR A 222 9.64 0.74 -4.43
N GLY A 223 10.56 0.86 -3.51
CA GLY A 223 10.36 1.56 -2.24
C GLY A 223 10.01 0.59 -1.12
N GLU A 224 9.16 0.99 -0.22
CA GLU A 224 8.70 0.13 0.87
C GLU A 224 7.45 -0.65 0.44
N GLY A 225 7.32 -1.91 0.83
CA GLY A 225 6.07 -2.65 0.63
C GLY A 225 4.92 -2.00 1.39
N ILE A 226 5.06 -1.91 2.70
CA ILE A 226 4.11 -1.26 3.61
C ILE A 226 4.86 -0.16 4.37
N PHE A 227 4.30 1.04 4.41
CA PHE A 227 4.81 2.16 5.20
C PHE A 227 3.78 2.54 6.26
N ALA A 228 4.09 2.25 7.52
CA ALA A 228 3.30 2.61 8.69
C ALA A 228 3.85 3.89 9.30
N TYR A 229 3.06 4.96 9.28
CA TYR A 229 3.47 6.29 9.71
C TYR A 229 2.54 6.83 10.79
N SER A 230 3.12 7.35 11.88
CA SER A 230 2.38 8.08 12.88
C SER A 230 2.41 9.58 12.59
N LYS A 231 1.25 10.19 12.38
CA LYS A 231 1.11 11.66 12.36
C LYS A 231 1.09 12.26 13.77
N TRP A 232 1.02 11.42 14.80
CA TRP A 232 0.97 11.83 16.18
C TRP A 232 2.35 11.73 16.81
N LYS A 233 2.91 12.85 17.23
CA LYS A 233 4.29 12.94 17.75
C LYS A 233 4.38 12.82 19.28
N SER A 234 3.32 12.39 19.95
CA SER A 234 3.30 12.19 21.39
C SER A 234 3.38 10.70 21.73
N ASN A 235 4.09 10.38 22.79
CA ASN A 235 4.17 9.02 23.35
C ASN A 235 2.91 8.60 24.14
N LYS A 236 1.85 9.42 24.13
CA LYS A 236 0.55 9.10 24.72
C LYS A 236 -0.47 8.91 23.60
N GLU A 237 -1.32 7.89 23.75
CA GLU A 237 -2.36 7.57 22.75
C GLU A 237 -1.80 7.41 21.33
N GLN A 238 -0.70 6.69 21.19
CA GLN A 238 -0.09 6.41 19.89
C GLN A 238 -1.04 5.66 18.96
N PRO A 239 -0.97 5.85 17.64
CA PRO A 239 -1.71 5.01 16.72
C PRO A 239 -1.21 3.56 16.81
N ARG A 240 -2.15 2.64 16.67
CA ARG A 240 -1.90 1.19 16.64
C ARG A 240 -1.97 0.67 15.22
N PHE A 241 -0.98 -0.11 14.84
CA PHE A 241 -0.97 -0.86 13.59
C PHE A 241 -1.04 -2.36 13.89
N ILE A 242 -2.00 -3.03 13.28
CA ILE A 242 -2.18 -4.48 13.32
C ILE A 242 -1.93 -4.98 11.89
N ILE A 243 -0.84 -5.71 11.70
CA ILE A 243 -0.40 -6.19 10.37
C ILE A 243 -0.37 -7.72 10.44
N GLU A 244 -1.33 -8.37 9.79
CA GLU A 244 -1.52 -9.80 9.97
C GLU A 244 -1.83 -10.55 8.67
N ASN A 245 -1.28 -11.74 8.53
CA ASN A 245 -1.51 -12.62 7.39
C ASN A 245 -1.22 -11.96 6.03
N ASN A 246 -0.24 -11.05 5.94
CA ASN A 246 0.14 -10.46 4.66
C ASN A 246 1.34 -11.22 4.06
N THR A 247 1.41 -11.25 2.74
CA THR A 247 2.59 -11.69 2.02
C THR A 247 3.23 -10.49 1.35
N VAL A 248 4.45 -10.12 1.79
CA VAL A 248 5.21 -8.98 1.25
C VAL A 248 6.49 -9.53 0.63
N LEU A 249 6.58 -9.47 -0.69
CA LEU A 249 7.67 -10.05 -1.47
C LEU A 249 8.28 -9.04 -2.43
N PHE A 250 9.60 -9.11 -2.61
CA PHE A 250 10.32 -8.30 -3.60
C PHE A 250 10.04 -6.80 -3.47
N SER A 251 10.36 -6.25 -2.30
CA SER A 251 10.44 -4.81 -2.11
C SER A 251 11.81 -4.33 -2.61
N TRP A 252 11.85 -3.55 -3.69
CA TRP A 252 13.08 -3.13 -4.34
C TRP A 252 13.54 -1.77 -3.84
N LYS A 253 14.82 -1.54 -3.77
CA LYS A 253 15.33 -0.18 -3.64
C LYS A 253 14.95 0.65 -4.86
N HIS A 254 14.92 1.97 -4.71
CA HIS A 254 14.69 2.89 -5.82
C HIS A 254 15.72 2.73 -6.94
N ASP A 255 16.96 2.49 -6.56
CA ASP A 255 18.05 2.08 -7.45
C ASP A 255 18.98 1.12 -6.70
N SER A 256 19.95 0.53 -7.39
CA SER A 256 20.87 -0.42 -6.77
C SER A 256 21.80 0.20 -5.71
N ILE A 257 21.86 1.51 -5.67
CA ILE A 257 22.80 2.29 -4.85
C ILE A 257 22.10 3.11 -3.77
N ALA A 258 20.75 3.18 -3.80
CA ALA A 258 20.00 3.85 -2.76
C ALA A 258 20.28 3.24 -1.38
N THR A 259 20.36 4.11 -0.39
CA THR A 259 20.56 3.70 1.01
C THR A 259 19.24 3.52 1.76
N TYR A 260 18.13 3.67 1.08
CA TYR A 260 16.79 3.57 1.64
C TYR A 260 15.81 2.94 0.64
N GLY A 261 14.68 2.48 1.14
CA GLY A 261 13.71 1.72 0.37
C GLY A 261 14.08 0.24 0.27
N GLY A 262 13.18 -0.56 -0.22
CA GLY A 262 13.37 -1.99 -0.39
C GLY A 262 13.13 -2.79 0.90
N ASN A 263 12.34 -2.27 1.82
CA ASN A 263 11.90 -3.00 3.00
C ASN A 263 10.49 -3.57 2.80
N GLY A 264 10.23 -4.72 3.40
CA GLY A 264 8.87 -5.26 3.44
C GLY A 264 7.92 -4.34 4.21
N LEU A 265 8.32 -3.93 5.40
CA LEU A 265 7.60 -3.01 6.28
C LEU A 265 8.54 -1.93 6.80
N LYS A 266 8.11 -0.68 6.76
CA LYS A 266 8.81 0.43 7.40
C LYS A 266 7.92 1.12 8.42
N LEU A 267 8.50 1.40 9.58
CA LEU A 267 7.87 2.11 10.68
C LEU A 267 8.46 3.52 10.77
N ASP A 268 7.63 4.53 10.91
CA ASP A 268 8.13 5.91 11.09
C ASP A 268 7.33 6.63 12.18
N GLN A 269 8.04 7.29 13.07
CA GLN A 269 7.55 7.97 14.27
C GLN A 269 7.01 7.01 15.35
N ASP A 270 6.56 7.57 16.46
CA ASP A 270 6.01 6.84 17.60
C ASP A 270 4.68 6.15 17.25
N LEU A 271 4.67 4.85 17.21
CA LEU A 271 3.49 4.01 16.96
C LEU A 271 3.56 2.70 17.74
N LEU A 272 2.44 2.01 17.85
CA LEU A 272 2.36 0.66 18.41
C LEU A 272 2.17 -0.31 17.25
N LEU A 273 2.98 -1.38 17.19
CA LEU A 273 2.88 -2.40 16.16
C LEU A 273 2.62 -3.78 16.76
N THR A 274 1.67 -4.48 16.16
CA THR A 274 1.56 -5.93 16.26
C THR A 274 1.60 -6.49 14.84
N ALA A 275 2.64 -7.25 14.49
CA ALA A 275 2.76 -7.92 13.21
C ALA A 275 2.79 -9.45 13.44
N SER A 276 1.84 -10.17 12.84
CA SER A 276 1.71 -11.61 13.06
C SER A 276 1.34 -12.38 11.78
N ASN A 277 1.87 -13.59 11.67
CA ASN A 277 1.61 -14.52 10.56
C ASN A 277 1.91 -13.95 9.17
N ASN A 278 2.80 -12.96 9.07
CA ASN A 278 3.18 -12.38 7.78
C ASN A 278 4.37 -13.13 7.17
N VAL A 279 4.51 -12.97 5.86
CA VAL A 279 5.74 -13.27 5.12
C VAL A 279 6.39 -11.94 4.73
N PHE A 280 7.62 -11.70 5.20
CA PHE A 280 8.48 -10.60 4.77
C PHE A 280 9.71 -11.17 4.09
N ALA A 281 9.69 -11.21 2.75
CA ALA A 281 10.73 -11.91 2.03
C ALA A 281 11.28 -11.14 0.82
N PHE A 282 12.55 -11.38 0.54
CA PHE A 282 13.25 -10.81 -0.61
C PHE A 282 13.21 -9.29 -0.67
N GLY A 283 13.27 -8.65 0.50
CA GLY A 283 13.51 -7.22 0.59
C GLY A 283 14.92 -6.90 0.11
N ASP A 284 15.05 -6.01 -0.88
CA ASP A 284 16.35 -5.59 -1.43
C ASP A 284 17.19 -4.80 -0.41
N TYR A 285 16.57 -4.41 0.70
CA TYR A 285 17.22 -3.84 1.87
C TYR A 285 16.94 -4.68 3.11
N GLY A 286 15.69 -4.82 3.54
CA GLY A 286 15.35 -5.59 4.73
C GLY A 286 13.92 -6.07 4.82
N GLY A 287 13.62 -6.80 5.90
CA GLY A 287 12.27 -7.23 6.26
C GLY A 287 11.47 -6.09 6.89
N VAL A 288 11.78 -5.76 8.14
CA VAL A 288 11.13 -4.69 8.92
C VAL A 288 12.15 -3.63 9.32
N ASP A 289 11.86 -2.37 9.01
CA ASP A 289 12.71 -1.22 9.31
C ASP A 289 12.06 -0.32 10.37
N ASN A 290 12.67 -0.26 11.56
CA ASN A 290 12.29 0.58 12.69
C ASN A 290 13.35 1.65 13.01
N ILE A 291 13.96 2.24 12.01
CA ILE A 291 15.03 3.22 12.20
C ILE A 291 14.62 4.45 13.03
N LYS A 292 13.33 4.74 13.10
CA LYS A 292 12.77 5.86 13.88
C LYS A 292 12.39 5.49 15.32
N LEU A 293 12.76 4.28 15.73
CA LEU A 293 12.59 3.80 17.12
C LEU A 293 11.16 3.89 17.63
N ALA A 294 10.19 3.40 16.84
CA ALA A 294 8.88 3.08 17.38
C ALA A 294 9.07 2.07 18.53
N LYS A 295 8.45 2.35 19.65
CA LYS A 295 8.51 1.52 20.86
C LYS A 295 7.30 0.61 20.91
N LYS A 296 7.36 -0.51 21.63
CA LYS A 296 6.27 -1.49 21.75
C LYS A 296 5.93 -2.14 20.42
N ILE A 297 6.90 -2.82 19.88
CA ILE A 297 6.78 -3.61 18.66
C ILE A 297 6.67 -5.07 19.06
N THR A 298 5.62 -5.72 18.58
CA THR A 298 5.43 -7.16 18.67
C THR A 298 5.56 -7.77 17.28
N LEU A 299 6.53 -8.67 17.11
CA LEU A 299 6.68 -9.51 15.92
C LEU A 299 6.43 -10.97 16.37
N LYS A 300 5.32 -11.56 15.91
CA LYS A 300 4.92 -12.89 16.36
C LYS A 300 4.57 -13.79 15.18
N ASP A 301 5.13 -14.99 15.17
CA ASP A 301 4.80 -15.98 14.14
C ASP A 301 4.94 -15.42 12.72
N ASN A 302 6.01 -14.69 12.37
CA ASN A 302 6.27 -14.21 11.01
C ASN A 302 7.37 -15.06 10.36
N LEU A 303 7.31 -15.16 9.04
CA LEU A 303 8.35 -15.76 8.22
C LEU A 303 9.20 -14.66 7.57
N PHE A 304 10.49 -14.70 7.84
CA PHE A 304 11.49 -13.82 7.23
C PHE A 304 12.45 -14.66 6.39
N THR A 305 12.67 -14.28 5.14
CA THR A 305 13.61 -15.01 4.31
C THR A 305 14.13 -14.18 3.13
N GLY A 306 15.39 -14.43 2.75
CA GLY A 306 15.99 -13.81 1.59
C GLY A 306 16.14 -12.28 1.65
N ASN A 307 15.87 -11.65 2.79
CA ASN A 307 16.10 -10.22 2.99
C ASN A 307 17.59 -9.94 2.98
N ARG A 308 18.01 -8.92 2.22
CA ARG A 308 19.42 -8.73 1.91
C ARG A 308 20.28 -8.42 3.12
N LEU A 309 19.95 -7.39 3.90
CA LEU A 309 20.80 -6.93 4.99
C LEU A 309 20.32 -7.42 6.35
N TYR A 310 19.03 -7.33 6.63
CA TYR A 310 18.45 -7.67 7.93
C TYR A 310 17.02 -8.19 7.79
N ASP A 311 16.55 -8.86 8.81
CA ASP A 311 15.13 -9.20 8.95
C ASP A 311 14.40 -8.15 9.78
N TYR A 312 15.07 -7.59 10.80
CA TYR A 312 14.64 -6.43 11.56
C TYR A 312 15.79 -5.45 11.76
N ARG A 313 15.50 -4.16 11.73
CA ARG A 313 16.44 -3.10 12.02
C ARG A 313 15.84 -2.07 12.96
N GLU A 314 16.62 -1.67 13.97
CA GLU A 314 16.32 -0.53 14.82
C GLU A 314 17.57 0.35 14.93
N PHE A 315 17.42 1.65 14.70
CA PHE A 315 18.51 2.64 14.74
C PHE A 315 19.79 2.14 14.04
N ASN A 316 20.81 1.74 14.82
CA ASN A 316 22.08 1.23 14.31
C ASN A 316 22.19 -0.30 14.36
N THR A 317 21.21 -0.99 14.92
CA THR A 317 21.19 -2.44 15.09
C THR A 317 20.41 -3.08 13.95
N SER A 318 21.03 -4.02 13.26
CA SER A 318 20.44 -4.78 12.15
C SER A 318 20.62 -6.27 12.44
N VAL A 319 19.53 -6.97 12.60
CA VAL A 319 19.52 -8.35 13.12
C VAL A 319 18.77 -9.32 12.20
N LYS A 320 19.15 -10.58 12.27
CA LYS A 320 18.41 -11.71 11.70
C LYS A 320 17.46 -12.30 12.75
N VAL A 321 16.49 -13.11 12.32
CA VAL A 321 15.49 -13.70 13.22
C VAL A 321 16.11 -14.40 14.43
N SER A 322 17.23 -15.08 14.25
CA SER A 322 17.94 -15.76 15.33
C SER A 322 18.49 -14.85 16.44
N GLU A 323 18.56 -13.55 16.18
CA GLU A 323 19.15 -12.55 17.07
C GLU A 323 18.09 -11.61 17.69
N PHE A 324 16.80 -11.82 17.37
CA PHE A 324 15.72 -10.91 17.81
C PHE A 324 15.60 -10.81 19.35
N GLU A 325 15.78 -11.92 20.07
CA GLU A 325 15.66 -11.94 21.52
C GLU A 325 16.85 -11.33 22.23
N ASP A 326 18.03 -11.42 21.61
CA ASP A 326 19.28 -11.03 22.27
C ASP A 326 19.72 -9.59 21.92
N GLU A 327 19.40 -9.09 20.71
CA GLU A 327 20.00 -7.86 20.20
C GLU A 327 18.98 -6.78 19.78
N ALA A 328 17.67 -7.03 19.83
CA ALA A 328 16.64 -6.09 19.43
C ALA A 328 15.92 -5.45 20.61
N ASP A 329 16.44 -4.35 21.14
CA ASP A 329 15.98 -3.69 22.36
C ASP A 329 14.56 -3.11 22.28
N GLN A 330 14.06 -2.81 21.10
CA GLN A 330 12.74 -2.19 20.89
C GLN A 330 11.63 -3.21 20.63
N LEU A 331 11.96 -4.51 20.55
CA LEU A 331 10.98 -5.57 20.45
C LEU A 331 10.41 -5.89 21.83
N GLU A 332 9.12 -5.58 22.04
CA GLU A 332 8.39 -5.96 23.26
C GLU A 332 8.14 -7.48 23.30
N ALA A 333 7.94 -8.09 22.13
CA ALA A 333 7.85 -9.54 21.97
C ALA A 333 8.22 -9.97 20.53
N SER A 334 8.94 -11.10 20.43
CA SER A 334 9.49 -11.63 19.18
C SER A 334 9.32 -13.14 19.01
N THR A 335 8.24 -13.72 19.54
CA THR A 335 8.06 -15.17 19.62
C THR A 335 7.58 -15.80 18.32
N GLY A 336 8.05 -17.01 18.00
CA GLY A 336 7.56 -17.83 16.90
C GLY A 336 7.92 -17.34 15.51
N ASN A 337 8.76 -16.30 15.39
CA ASN A 337 9.30 -15.89 14.10
C ASN A 337 10.32 -16.92 13.61
N LEU A 338 10.35 -17.14 12.31
CA LEU A 338 11.27 -18.10 11.75
C LEU A 338 11.88 -17.65 10.42
N THR A 339 12.99 -18.28 10.08
CA THR A 339 13.60 -18.20 8.75
C THR A 339 13.54 -19.58 8.11
N ALA A 340 13.03 -19.65 6.88
CA ALA A 340 13.03 -20.86 6.08
C ALA A 340 13.37 -20.52 4.64
N GLU A 341 13.99 -21.46 3.95
CA GLU A 341 14.18 -21.32 2.51
C GLU A 341 12.83 -21.54 1.80
N ILE A 342 12.37 -20.53 1.08
CA ILE A 342 11.12 -20.61 0.33
C ILE A 342 11.38 -20.50 -1.17
N LYS A 343 10.64 -21.27 -1.95
CA LYS A 343 10.63 -21.18 -3.40
C LYS A 343 9.41 -20.39 -3.86
N VAL A 344 9.65 -19.19 -4.35
CA VAL A 344 8.58 -18.35 -4.91
C VAL A 344 8.35 -18.71 -6.37
N PRO A 345 7.14 -19.03 -6.80
CA PRO A 345 6.84 -19.41 -8.19
C PRO A 345 6.75 -18.18 -9.11
N VAL A 346 7.85 -17.46 -9.24
CA VAL A 346 8.04 -16.37 -10.21
C VAL A 346 8.83 -16.87 -11.41
N GLY A 347 8.73 -16.20 -12.55
CA GLY A 347 9.46 -16.59 -13.76
C GLY A 347 10.98 -16.61 -13.54
N GLU A 348 11.68 -17.49 -14.26
CA GLU A 348 13.13 -17.66 -14.13
C GLU A 348 13.90 -16.35 -14.34
N ALA A 349 13.48 -15.55 -15.31
CA ALA A 349 14.09 -14.23 -15.58
C ALA A 349 14.00 -13.30 -14.38
N PHE A 350 12.87 -13.30 -13.66
CA PHE A 350 12.67 -12.50 -12.45
C PHE A 350 13.56 -13.01 -11.30
N ALA A 351 13.60 -14.31 -11.08
CA ALA A 351 14.44 -14.91 -10.05
C ALA A 351 15.93 -14.63 -10.31
N LYS A 352 16.38 -14.73 -11.57
CA LYS A 352 17.75 -14.42 -11.99
C LYS A 352 18.10 -12.95 -11.77
N LEU A 353 17.17 -12.03 -12.09
CA LEU A 353 17.37 -10.60 -11.84
C LEU A 353 17.54 -10.32 -10.35
N TYR A 354 16.68 -10.90 -9.51
CA TYR A 354 16.77 -10.72 -8.06
C TYR A 354 18.11 -11.23 -7.52
N ALA A 355 18.52 -12.43 -7.90
CA ALA A 355 19.78 -13.00 -7.49
C ALA A 355 20.97 -12.13 -7.94
N GLY A 356 20.97 -11.66 -9.19
CA GLY A 356 22.01 -10.79 -9.71
C GLY A 356 22.11 -9.45 -8.97
N ARG A 357 20.97 -8.83 -8.62
CA ARG A 357 20.99 -7.58 -7.85
C ARG A 357 21.54 -7.72 -6.44
N LYS A 358 21.32 -8.85 -5.82
CA LYS A 358 21.82 -9.13 -4.47
C LYS A 358 23.34 -9.03 -4.39
N GLU A 359 24.05 -9.40 -5.45
CA GLU A 359 25.51 -9.42 -5.52
C GLU A 359 26.12 -8.07 -5.97
N ILE A 360 25.29 -7.10 -6.39
CA ILE A 360 25.78 -5.82 -6.91
C ILE A 360 26.10 -4.84 -5.78
N SER A 361 27.31 -4.35 -5.73
CA SER A 361 27.74 -3.28 -4.84
C SER A 361 27.79 -1.93 -5.55
N ARG A 362 27.63 -0.83 -4.80
CA ARG A 362 27.82 0.53 -5.30
C ARG A 362 29.17 0.70 -6.01
N ALA A 363 30.24 0.25 -5.38
CA ALA A 363 31.59 0.37 -5.95
C ALA A 363 31.71 -0.34 -7.30
N ALA A 364 31.07 -1.50 -7.45
CA ALA A 364 31.09 -2.23 -8.72
C ALA A 364 30.33 -1.49 -9.83
N VAL A 365 29.17 -0.88 -9.49
CA VAL A 365 28.40 -0.06 -10.45
C VAL A 365 29.18 1.19 -10.85
N ASP A 366 29.73 1.91 -9.90
CA ASP A 366 30.50 3.14 -10.16
C ASP A 366 31.74 2.87 -11.03
N ALA A 367 32.45 1.78 -10.78
CA ALA A 367 33.59 1.38 -11.59
C ALA A 367 33.21 1.10 -13.06
N LYS A 368 32.10 0.39 -13.25
CA LYS A 368 31.58 0.08 -14.61
C LYS A 368 31.01 1.32 -15.30
N ALA A 369 30.28 2.17 -14.56
CA ALA A 369 29.71 3.41 -15.06
C ALA A 369 30.82 4.36 -15.55
N LYS A 370 31.91 4.51 -14.77
CA LYS A 370 33.05 5.33 -15.13
C LYS A 370 33.73 4.85 -16.41
N ALA A 371 33.80 3.53 -16.62
CA ALA A 371 34.40 2.95 -17.80
C ALA A 371 33.54 3.04 -19.05
N SER A 372 32.20 3.06 -18.91
CA SER A 372 31.24 3.05 -20.01
C SER A 372 30.57 4.40 -20.29
N ASN A 373 30.79 5.41 -19.45
CA ASN A 373 30.04 6.67 -19.41
C ASN A 373 28.50 6.50 -19.37
N ASN A 374 28.03 5.35 -18.90
CA ASN A 374 26.60 5.06 -18.80
C ASN A 374 26.33 4.08 -17.66
N GLY A 375 25.94 4.62 -16.50
CA GLY A 375 25.70 3.84 -15.28
C GLY A 375 24.55 2.85 -15.39
N ALA A 376 23.50 3.21 -16.10
CA ALA A 376 22.36 2.32 -16.28
C ALA A 376 22.71 1.11 -17.15
N ASN A 377 23.43 1.30 -18.24
CA ASN A 377 23.91 0.19 -19.07
C ASN A 377 24.98 -0.65 -18.35
N ALA A 378 25.80 -0.06 -17.52
CA ALA A 378 26.74 -0.80 -16.69
C ALA A 378 25.99 -1.76 -15.76
N LEU A 379 24.99 -1.27 -15.06
CA LEU A 379 24.13 -2.09 -14.19
C LEU A 379 23.40 -3.19 -14.99
N ARG A 380 22.81 -2.83 -16.13
CA ARG A 380 22.13 -3.79 -17.01
C ARG A 380 23.05 -4.93 -17.44
N GLY A 381 24.26 -4.59 -17.86
CA GLY A 381 25.27 -5.60 -18.25
C GLY A 381 25.66 -6.52 -17.09
N MET A 382 25.80 -5.99 -15.88
CA MET A 382 26.08 -6.78 -14.68
C MET A 382 24.92 -7.71 -14.29
N LEU A 383 23.70 -7.34 -14.63
CA LEU A 383 22.49 -8.16 -14.43
C LEU A 383 22.22 -9.13 -15.58
N GLY A 384 23.04 -9.11 -16.63
CA GLY A 384 22.82 -9.94 -17.83
C GLY A 384 21.61 -9.48 -18.66
N LEU A 385 21.18 -8.23 -18.51
CA LEU A 385 20.10 -7.63 -19.29
C LEU A 385 20.64 -7.02 -20.60
N ALA A 386 19.78 -6.94 -21.61
CA ALA A 386 20.13 -6.29 -22.87
C ALA A 386 20.44 -4.81 -22.63
N LEU A 387 21.53 -4.32 -23.25
CA LEU A 387 21.91 -2.90 -23.18
C LEU A 387 20.96 -2.07 -24.02
N GLN A 388 20.73 -0.83 -23.62
CA GLN A 388 19.94 0.14 -24.39
C GLN A 388 20.85 1.13 -25.12
N ALA A 389 20.52 1.40 -26.37
CA ALA A 389 21.35 2.22 -27.24
C ALA A 389 21.28 3.71 -26.93
N ASN A 390 20.12 4.22 -26.49
CA ASN A 390 19.90 5.67 -26.30
C ASN A 390 18.92 5.96 -25.17
N GLY A 391 19.06 7.11 -24.51
CA GLY A 391 18.03 7.74 -23.69
C GLY A 391 17.89 7.24 -22.25
N VAL A 392 18.81 6.43 -21.78
CA VAL A 392 18.86 6.03 -20.35
C VAL A 392 19.76 7.02 -19.62
N ALA A 393 19.30 7.55 -18.50
CA ALA A 393 20.10 8.47 -17.66
C ALA A 393 21.42 7.83 -17.25
N ASP A 394 22.44 8.67 -17.10
CA ASP A 394 23.81 8.22 -16.74
C ASP A 394 23.90 7.59 -15.34
N ASP A 395 22.89 7.83 -14.51
CA ASP A 395 22.79 7.21 -13.20
C ASP A 395 22.21 5.81 -13.30
N ALA A 396 22.61 4.93 -12.41
CA ALA A 396 22.30 3.52 -12.42
C ALA A 396 20.79 3.22 -12.18
N ASP A 397 19.97 3.56 -13.15
CA ASP A 397 18.56 3.21 -13.15
C ASP A 397 18.38 1.71 -13.10
N VAL A 398 17.63 1.27 -12.12
CA VAL A 398 17.29 -0.14 -11.99
C VAL A 398 16.03 -0.42 -12.78
N TRP A 399 16.18 -1.29 -13.74
CA TRP A 399 15.08 -1.77 -14.56
C TRP A 399 14.55 -3.05 -13.94
N LEU A 400 13.31 -3.01 -13.47
CA LEU A 400 12.65 -4.18 -12.88
C LEU A 400 11.67 -4.78 -13.87
N PRO A 401 11.59 -6.12 -13.97
CA PRO A 401 10.57 -6.77 -14.79
C PRO A 401 9.19 -6.52 -14.20
N ARG A 402 8.22 -6.32 -15.06
CA ARG A 402 6.83 -6.32 -14.68
C ARG A 402 6.39 -7.73 -14.30
N LEU A 403 5.73 -7.86 -13.15
CA LEU A 403 5.10 -9.12 -12.76
C LEU A 403 3.65 -9.12 -13.25
N SER A 404 3.19 -10.24 -13.80
CA SER A 404 1.78 -10.41 -14.15
C SER A 404 0.91 -10.59 -12.91
N ILE A 405 -0.38 -10.26 -12.99
CA ILE A 405 -1.30 -10.44 -11.86
C ILE A 405 -1.42 -11.93 -11.50
N ASP A 406 -1.44 -12.82 -12.49
CA ASP A 406 -1.53 -14.27 -12.24
C ASP A 406 -0.29 -14.82 -11.55
N ASP A 407 0.90 -14.43 -11.98
CA ASP A 407 2.14 -14.81 -11.31
C ASP A 407 2.22 -14.22 -9.90
N ALA A 408 1.78 -12.98 -9.71
CA ALA A 408 1.70 -12.35 -8.41
C ALA A 408 0.80 -13.14 -7.46
N ILE A 409 -0.43 -13.42 -7.87
CA ILE A 409 -1.40 -14.17 -7.05
C ILE A 409 -0.88 -15.58 -6.77
N LYS A 410 -0.31 -16.27 -7.75
CA LYS A 410 0.29 -17.58 -7.56
C LYS A 410 1.42 -17.54 -6.54
N ALA A 411 2.29 -16.54 -6.61
CA ALA A 411 3.36 -16.35 -5.63
C ALA A 411 2.80 -16.03 -4.23
N GLY A 412 1.80 -15.15 -4.14
CA GLY A 412 1.22 -14.73 -2.87
C GLY A 412 0.40 -15.80 -2.16
N THR A 413 -0.29 -16.65 -2.92
CA THR A 413 -1.13 -17.71 -2.37
C THR A 413 -0.40 -19.04 -2.16
N THR A 414 0.87 -19.12 -2.51
CA THR A 414 1.71 -20.25 -2.15
C THR A 414 1.81 -20.32 -0.62
N LYS A 415 1.46 -21.46 -0.06
CA LYS A 415 1.59 -21.68 1.39
C LYS A 415 3.05 -21.83 1.77
N TYR A 416 3.57 -20.83 2.44
CA TYR A 416 4.91 -20.86 2.98
C TYR A 416 4.88 -21.47 4.38
N GLU A 417 5.63 -22.57 4.57
CA GLU A 417 5.67 -23.34 5.82
C GLU A 417 4.27 -23.67 6.40
N GLY A 418 3.29 -23.84 5.51
CA GLY A 418 1.94 -24.31 5.81
C GLY A 418 0.97 -23.32 6.46
N LYS A 419 1.44 -22.18 6.97
CA LYS A 419 0.57 -21.25 7.74
C LYS A 419 0.79 -19.76 7.52
N TYR A 420 1.94 -19.35 6.96
CA TYR A 420 2.30 -17.93 6.88
C TYR A 420 1.78 -17.25 5.62
N GLY A 421 1.45 -15.97 5.75
CA GLY A 421 1.10 -15.11 4.66
C GLY A 421 -0.39 -15.07 4.31
N CYS A 422 -0.70 -14.37 3.22
CA CYS A 422 -2.06 -14.18 2.76
C CYS A 422 -2.63 -15.47 2.13
N GLN A 423 -3.94 -15.52 2.08
CA GLN A 423 -4.70 -16.61 1.46
C GLN A 423 -5.72 -16.03 0.49
N LYS A 424 -6.05 -16.78 -0.54
CA LYS A 424 -7.13 -16.40 -1.45
C LYS A 424 -8.42 -16.18 -0.65
N PRO A 425 -9.00 -14.97 -0.72
CA PRO A 425 -10.21 -14.62 0.04
C PRO A 425 -11.45 -15.33 -0.46
#